data_6e58d543d42157a344ffd97be6937f98
#
_entry.id   6e58d543d42157a344ffd97be6937f98
#
_cell.length_a   1.000
_cell.length_b   1.000
_cell.length_c   1.000
_cell.angle_alpha   90.00
_cell.angle_beta   90.00
_cell.angle_gamma   90.00
#
_symmetry.space_group_name_H-M   'P 1'
#
loop_
_entity.id
_entity.type
_entity.pdbx_description
1 polymer ?
#
loop_
_entity_poly.entity_id
_entity_poly.type
_entity_poly.pdbx_seq_one_letter_code
_entity_poly.pdbx_strand_id
1 'polypeptide(L)'
;MIKNLCLIAVFTVGAFLVPAIAANAPVPTACGIVTGADAQTFIGGPLDVKESAKVPTAEGASSYKSVCSYLGRGENFQDMLTASRGLDITLHFLDTANATAQIYETSFEQYRQRINSPDLPFTNATITPINGFGEKAFLLEAVTDTKTGFRSALIVFYKGRVAGSVAAWNKPRSSVEMTKTVLKHILSKLP
;
A
#
# COMPACT_ATOMS: atom_id res chain seq x y z
N MET A 1 -32.56 53.70 -58.65
CA MET A 1 -32.75 53.63 -57.20
C MET A 1 -32.26 52.25 -56.75
N ILE A 2 -31.03 52.11 -56.32
CA ILE A 2 -30.47 50.88 -55.89
C ILE A 2 -30.09 51.06 -54.42
N LYS A 3 -30.74 50.34 -53.52
CA LYS A 3 -30.50 50.35 -52.09
C LYS A 3 -29.35 49.39 -51.77
N ASN A 4 -28.26 49.93 -51.31
CA ASN A 4 -27.12 49.14 -50.77
C ASN A 4 -27.49 48.52 -49.44
N LEU A 5 -27.48 47.20 -49.40
CA LEU A 5 -27.60 46.42 -48.17
C LEU A 5 -26.17 46.11 -47.66
N CYS A 6 -25.79 46.75 -46.58
CA CYS A 6 -24.49 46.53 -45.93
C CYS A 6 -24.60 45.32 -45.01
N LEU A 7 -23.95 44.22 -45.37
CA LEU A 7 -23.92 42.96 -44.58
C LEU A 7 -22.76 43.09 -43.56
N ILE A 8 -23.09 43.27 -42.29
CA ILE A 8 -22.10 43.26 -41.19
C ILE A 8 -21.90 41.81 -40.79
N ALA A 9 -20.72 41.27 -41.11
CA ALA A 9 -20.28 39.96 -40.63
C ALA A 9 -19.76 40.11 -39.22
N VAL A 10 -20.47 39.57 -38.23
CA VAL A 10 -20.04 39.47 -36.85
C VAL A 10 -19.12 38.24 -36.72
N PHE A 11 -17.84 38.47 -36.61
CA PHE A 11 -16.88 37.42 -36.26
C PHE A 11 -16.97 37.14 -34.73
N THR A 12 -17.63 36.04 -34.36
CA THR A 12 -17.56 35.51 -33.00
C THR A 12 -16.21 34.79 -32.84
N VAL A 13 -15.29 35.43 -32.11
CA VAL A 13 -14.06 34.80 -31.66
C VAL A 13 -14.41 33.77 -30.57
N GLY A 14 -14.51 32.51 -30.97
CA GLY A 14 -14.66 31.40 -30.05
C GLY A 14 -13.41 31.27 -29.20
N ALA A 15 -13.48 31.66 -27.94
CA ALA A 15 -12.43 31.36 -26.97
C ALA A 15 -12.36 29.82 -26.78
N PHE A 16 -11.38 29.20 -27.40
CA PHE A 16 -11.01 27.83 -27.08
C PHE A 16 -10.47 27.81 -25.65
N LEU A 17 -11.31 27.39 -24.70
CA LEU A 17 -10.86 26.99 -23.37
C LEU A 17 -9.96 25.77 -23.55
N VAL A 18 -8.64 25.98 -23.61
CA VAL A 18 -7.67 24.91 -23.49
C VAL A 18 -7.86 24.34 -22.08
N PRO A 19 -8.23 23.05 -21.94
CA PRO A 19 -8.33 22.47 -20.61
C PRO A 19 -6.95 22.62 -19.93
N ALA A 20 -6.91 23.27 -18.78
CA ALA A 20 -5.72 23.36 -17.97
C ALA A 20 -5.23 21.91 -17.76
N ILE A 21 -4.01 21.62 -18.26
CA ILE A 21 -3.34 20.35 -18.02
C ILE A 21 -3.28 20.21 -16.50
N ALA A 22 -4.01 19.27 -15.97
CA ALA A 22 -4.05 18.98 -14.55
C ALA A 22 -2.59 18.80 -14.10
N ALA A 23 -2.10 19.74 -13.27
CA ALA A 23 -0.80 19.64 -12.66
C ALA A 23 -0.67 18.23 -12.09
N ASN A 24 0.38 17.50 -12.48
CA ASN A 24 0.61 16.11 -12.10
C ASN A 24 0.35 15.92 -10.61
N ALA A 25 -0.76 15.29 -10.27
CA ALA A 25 -1.02 14.93 -8.88
C ALA A 25 0.20 14.13 -8.38
N PRO A 26 0.70 14.42 -7.18
CA PRO A 26 1.86 13.72 -6.67
C PRO A 26 1.57 12.21 -6.69
N VAL A 27 2.50 11.47 -7.30
CA VAL A 27 2.37 10.01 -7.41
C VAL A 27 2.31 9.43 -6.00
N PRO A 28 1.30 8.63 -5.65
CA PRO A 28 1.12 8.14 -4.30
C PRO A 28 2.30 7.28 -3.85
N THR A 29 2.69 7.42 -2.58
CA THR A 29 3.70 6.56 -1.94
C THR A 29 3.11 5.90 -0.70
N ALA A 30 3.72 4.83 -0.21
CA ALA A 30 3.26 4.14 0.99
C ALA A 30 3.26 5.09 2.21
N CYS A 31 4.32 5.89 2.40
CA CYS A 31 4.39 6.89 3.48
C CYS A 31 3.47 8.12 3.25
N GLY A 32 3.09 8.40 2.00
CA GLY A 32 2.10 9.44 1.70
C GLY A 32 0.67 8.99 1.98
N ILE A 33 0.39 7.67 1.83
CA ILE A 33 -0.91 7.07 2.12
C ILE A 33 -1.10 6.88 3.63
N VAL A 34 -0.08 6.40 4.33
CA VAL A 34 -0.08 6.29 5.79
C VAL A 34 1.03 7.19 6.32
N THR A 35 0.65 8.33 6.86
CA THR A 35 1.58 9.32 7.39
C THR A 35 2.14 8.91 8.76
N GLY A 36 3.20 9.57 9.23
CA GLY A 36 3.71 9.34 10.58
C GLY A 36 2.68 9.59 11.67
N ALA A 37 1.76 10.54 11.50
CA ALA A 37 0.65 10.78 12.42
C ALA A 37 -0.36 9.63 12.42
N ASP A 38 -0.72 9.11 11.23
CA ASP A 38 -1.57 7.92 11.11
C ASP A 38 -0.91 6.72 11.81
N ALA A 39 0.39 6.48 11.53
CA ALA A 39 1.14 5.38 12.15
C ALA A 39 1.17 5.48 13.67
N GLN A 40 1.40 6.68 14.24
CA GLN A 40 1.33 6.89 15.70
C GLN A 40 -0.05 6.59 16.27
N THR A 41 -1.12 6.88 15.53
CA THR A 41 -2.48 6.55 15.95
C THR A 41 -2.69 5.04 16.00
N PHE A 42 -2.14 4.29 15.03
CA PHE A 42 -2.33 2.83 14.96
C PHE A 42 -1.46 2.07 15.97
N ILE A 43 -0.16 2.37 16.03
CA ILE A 43 0.80 1.58 16.80
C ILE A 43 1.36 2.31 18.03
N GLY A 44 1.02 3.59 18.20
CA GLY A 44 1.36 4.40 19.38
C GLY A 44 2.79 4.92 19.43
N GLY A 45 3.01 5.90 20.30
CA GLY A 45 4.31 6.44 20.70
C GLY A 45 5.11 7.16 19.61
N PRO A 46 6.30 7.69 19.97
CA PRO A 46 7.21 8.23 18.99
C PRO A 46 7.77 7.12 18.10
N LEU A 47 7.87 7.40 16.80
CA LEU A 47 8.28 6.45 15.77
C LEU A 47 9.47 7.00 14.99
N ASP A 48 10.33 6.11 14.54
CA ASP A 48 11.30 6.33 13.48
C ASP A 48 10.70 5.79 12.17
N VAL A 49 11.04 6.43 11.04
CA VAL A 49 10.51 6.06 9.72
C VAL A 49 11.63 5.76 8.75
N LYS A 50 11.42 4.72 7.95
CA LYS A 50 12.25 4.39 6.79
C LYS A 50 11.38 4.28 5.56
N GLU A 51 11.67 5.08 4.53
CA GLU A 51 10.96 5.08 3.26
C GLU A 51 11.85 4.64 2.11
N SER A 52 11.29 3.83 1.20
CA SER A 52 11.81 3.58 -0.14
C SER A 52 10.71 3.94 -1.12
N ALA A 53 10.73 5.20 -1.57
CA ALA A 53 9.73 5.71 -2.49
C ALA A 53 10.10 5.40 -3.94
N LYS A 54 9.10 4.97 -4.73
CA LYS A 54 9.18 4.87 -6.20
C LYS A 54 10.37 4.08 -6.74
N VAL A 55 10.56 2.89 -6.22
CA VAL A 55 11.52 1.95 -6.83
C VAL A 55 10.86 1.34 -8.06
N PRO A 56 11.33 1.61 -9.31
CA PRO A 56 10.80 1.00 -10.52
C PRO A 56 10.81 -0.53 -10.40
N THR A 57 9.76 -1.19 -10.90
CA THR A 57 9.70 -2.67 -10.88
C THR A 57 10.59 -3.30 -11.95
N ALA A 58 10.88 -2.53 -13.02
CA ALA A 58 11.86 -2.84 -14.05
C ALA A 58 12.38 -1.52 -14.65
N GLU A 59 13.52 -1.55 -15.33
CA GLU A 59 14.07 -0.38 -16.02
C GLU A 59 13.08 0.14 -17.07
N GLY A 60 12.77 1.45 -17.01
CA GLY A 60 11.83 2.11 -17.92
C GLY A 60 10.35 1.81 -17.64
N ALA A 61 10.01 1.05 -16.60
CA ALA A 61 8.63 0.76 -16.25
C ALA A 61 7.93 1.97 -15.60
N SER A 62 6.66 2.18 -15.94
CA SER A 62 5.76 3.10 -15.23
C SER A 62 5.30 2.53 -13.88
N SER A 63 5.32 1.20 -13.76
CA SER A 63 5.05 0.48 -12.52
C SER A 63 6.17 0.68 -11.50
N TYR A 64 5.82 0.89 -10.25
CA TYR A 64 6.80 1.10 -9.18
C TYR A 64 6.35 0.45 -7.87
N LYS A 65 7.35 0.18 -7.02
CA LYS A 65 7.19 -0.27 -5.63
C LYS A 65 7.46 0.91 -4.70
N SER A 66 6.66 1.04 -3.65
CA SER A 66 6.91 1.96 -2.54
C SER A 66 6.82 1.19 -1.22
N VAL A 67 7.79 1.41 -0.35
CA VAL A 67 7.84 0.79 0.98
C VAL A 67 7.91 1.89 2.03
N CYS A 68 7.14 1.73 3.10
CA CYS A 68 7.17 2.60 4.26
C CYS A 68 7.15 1.75 5.53
N SER A 69 8.17 1.90 6.35
CA SER A 69 8.31 1.18 7.61
C SER A 69 8.42 2.17 8.76
N TYR A 70 7.62 1.96 9.79
CA TYR A 70 7.64 2.70 11.05
C TYR A 70 8.01 1.74 12.18
N LEU A 71 8.98 2.12 13.01
CA LEU A 71 9.34 1.37 14.22
C LEU A 71 9.30 2.28 15.46
N GLY A 72 9.19 1.70 16.63
CA GLY A 72 9.41 2.41 17.88
C GLY A 72 10.75 3.14 17.85
N ARG A 73 10.80 4.36 18.40
CA ARG A 73 12.02 5.18 18.39
C ARG A 73 13.19 4.43 18.98
N GLY A 74 14.31 4.40 18.25
CA GLY A 74 15.54 3.71 18.63
C GLY A 74 15.55 2.21 18.38
N GLU A 75 14.47 1.64 17.79
CA GLU A 75 14.46 0.22 17.40
C GLU A 75 15.17 0.00 16.06
N ASN A 76 15.66 -1.23 15.84
CA ASN A 76 16.49 -1.55 14.69
C ASN A 76 15.66 -1.98 13.47
N PHE A 77 15.73 -1.24 12.35
CA PHE A 77 15.09 -1.60 11.09
C PHE A 77 15.67 -2.84 10.40
N GLN A 78 16.84 -3.31 10.80
CA GLN A 78 17.40 -4.55 10.26
C GLN A 78 16.81 -5.79 10.94
N ASP A 79 16.26 -5.64 12.13
CA ASP A 79 15.63 -6.71 12.89
C ASP A 79 14.23 -6.30 13.38
N MET A 80 13.36 -6.06 12.42
CA MET A 80 11.98 -5.61 12.69
C MET A 80 11.16 -6.61 13.52
N LEU A 81 11.51 -7.92 13.44
CA LEU A 81 10.77 -8.95 14.19
C LEU A 81 10.99 -8.85 15.69
N THR A 82 12.13 -8.32 16.14
CA THR A 82 12.41 -8.11 17.58
C THR A 82 11.78 -6.83 18.11
N ALA A 83 11.44 -5.88 17.24
CA ALA A 83 10.83 -4.61 17.62
C ALA A 83 9.55 -4.81 18.44
N SER A 84 9.39 -3.96 19.48
CA SER A 84 8.21 -4.00 20.35
C SER A 84 6.94 -3.55 19.62
N ARG A 85 7.11 -2.60 18.70
CA ARG A 85 6.03 -2.08 17.85
C ARG A 85 6.54 -1.65 16.49
N GLY A 86 5.68 -1.80 15.49
CA GLY A 86 6.03 -1.39 14.14
C GLY A 86 4.85 -1.49 13.17
N LEU A 87 5.05 -0.89 12.03
CA LEU A 87 4.14 -0.92 10.90
C LEU A 87 4.98 -0.99 9.64
N ASP A 88 4.76 -2.00 8.83
CA ASP A 88 5.41 -2.18 7.54
C ASP A 88 4.38 -2.21 6.42
N ILE A 89 4.61 -1.42 5.39
CA ILE A 89 3.71 -1.26 4.25
C ILE A 89 4.53 -1.38 2.98
N THR A 90 4.16 -2.30 2.12
CA THR A 90 4.67 -2.41 0.77
C THR A 90 3.52 -2.25 -0.21
N LEU A 91 3.64 -1.32 -1.15
CA LEU A 91 2.67 -1.11 -2.22
C LEU A 91 3.35 -1.20 -3.57
N HIS A 92 2.73 -1.93 -4.50
CA HIS A 92 3.10 -2.02 -5.91
C HIS A 92 2.01 -1.31 -6.71
N PHE A 93 2.37 -0.25 -7.41
CA PHE A 93 1.51 0.47 -8.34
C PHE A 93 1.81 -0.04 -9.73
N LEU A 94 0.83 -0.64 -10.37
CA LEU A 94 0.99 -1.40 -11.60
C LEU A 94 0.19 -0.80 -12.75
N ASP A 95 0.60 -1.09 -13.97
CA ASP A 95 -0.04 -0.54 -15.16
C ASP A 95 -1.39 -1.18 -15.46
N THR A 96 -1.59 -2.42 -15.04
CA THR A 96 -2.82 -3.19 -15.32
C THR A 96 -3.31 -3.94 -14.09
N ALA A 97 -4.63 -4.14 -14.01
CA ALA A 97 -5.25 -4.97 -12.97
C ALA A 97 -4.82 -6.45 -13.06
N ASN A 98 -4.55 -6.96 -14.29
CA ASN A 98 -4.05 -8.33 -14.45
C ASN A 98 -2.68 -8.52 -13.81
N ALA A 99 -1.75 -7.56 -13.98
CA ALA A 99 -0.45 -7.62 -13.32
C ALA A 99 -0.59 -7.61 -11.80
N THR A 100 -1.58 -6.86 -11.28
CA THR A 100 -1.88 -6.80 -9.85
C THR A 100 -2.37 -8.15 -9.32
N ALA A 101 -3.33 -8.75 -10.01
CA ALA A 101 -3.84 -10.09 -9.64
C ALA A 101 -2.72 -11.14 -9.68
N GLN A 102 -1.83 -11.08 -10.69
CA GLN A 102 -0.71 -12.00 -10.82
C GLN A 102 0.28 -11.87 -9.65
N ILE A 103 0.62 -10.66 -9.22
CA ILE A 103 1.48 -10.43 -8.04
C ILE A 103 0.82 -11.05 -6.79
N TYR A 104 -0.47 -10.85 -6.61
CA TYR A 104 -1.20 -11.42 -5.48
C TYR A 104 -1.16 -12.96 -5.49
N GLU A 105 -1.51 -13.60 -6.61
CA GLU A 105 -1.52 -15.06 -6.72
C GLU A 105 -0.11 -15.66 -6.55
N THR A 106 0.91 -15.00 -7.13
CA THR A 106 2.30 -15.41 -6.93
C THR A 106 2.71 -15.32 -5.47
N SER A 107 2.35 -14.22 -4.80
CA SER A 107 2.65 -14.05 -3.36
C SER A 107 1.93 -15.09 -2.52
N PHE A 108 0.64 -15.36 -2.80
CA PHE A 108 -0.14 -16.38 -2.08
C PHE A 108 0.51 -17.74 -2.19
N GLU A 109 0.89 -18.14 -3.41
CA GLU A 109 1.51 -19.45 -3.65
C GLU A 109 2.91 -19.56 -3.00
N GLN A 110 3.71 -18.50 -3.07
CA GLN A 110 5.01 -18.45 -2.39
C GLN A 110 4.88 -18.60 -0.88
N TYR A 111 3.93 -17.91 -0.24
CA TYR A 111 3.69 -18.06 1.20
C TYR A 111 3.15 -19.46 1.51
N ARG A 112 2.24 -19.99 0.72
CA ARG A 112 1.67 -21.34 0.90
C ARG A 112 2.75 -22.43 0.87
N GLN A 113 3.72 -22.29 -0.03
CA GLN A 113 4.84 -23.24 -0.12
C GLN A 113 5.82 -23.07 1.05
N ARG A 114 6.00 -21.85 1.53
CA ARG A 114 6.99 -21.52 2.56
C ARG A 114 6.52 -21.76 3.99
N ILE A 115 5.23 -21.70 4.30
CA ILE A 115 4.74 -21.84 5.70
C ILE A 115 5.13 -23.16 6.36
N ASN A 116 5.47 -24.18 5.56
CA ASN A 116 5.93 -25.48 6.03
C ASN A 116 7.46 -25.65 5.89
N SER A 117 8.18 -24.62 5.47
CA SER A 117 9.63 -24.69 5.30
C SER A 117 10.33 -24.57 6.64
N PRO A 118 11.31 -25.44 6.95
CA PRO A 118 12.10 -25.33 8.17
C PRO A 118 12.97 -24.07 8.22
N ASP A 119 13.16 -23.39 7.08
CA ASP A 119 14.01 -22.20 6.97
C ASP A 119 13.26 -20.91 7.36
N LEU A 120 11.96 -20.97 7.64
CA LEU A 120 11.25 -19.80 8.13
C LEU A 120 11.46 -19.62 9.63
N PRO A 121 11.72 -18.38 10.08
CA PRO A 121 11.82 -18.07 11.52
C PRO A 121 10.46 -18.07 12.23
N PHE A 122 9.43 -18.63 11.59
CA PHE A 122 8.06 -18.62 12.07
C PHE A 122 7.61 -20.05 12.39
N THR A 123 6.91 -20.21 13.50
CA THR A 123 6.27 -21.47 13.85
C THR A 123 4.76 -21.31 13.82
N ASN A 124 4.05 -22.42 13.58
CA ASN A 124 2.57 -22.45 13.54
C ASN A 124 1.98 -21.35 12.62
N ALA A 125 2.53 -21.22 11.42
CA ALA A 125 2.04 -20.28 10.42
C ALA A 125 0.74 -20.80 9.79
N THR A 126 -0.20 -19.88 9.56
CA THR A 126 -1.47 -20.15 8.88
C THR A 126 -1.74 -19.11 7.82
N ILE A 127 -2.33 -19.51 6.70
CA ILE A 127 -2.81 -18.59 5.65
C ILE A 127 -4.33 -18.76 5.54
N THR A 128 -5.04 -17.64 5.64
CA THR A 128 -6.50 -17.62 5.57
C THR A 128 -6.96 -16.56 4.60
N PRO A 129 -7.73 -16.88 3.54
CA PRO A 129 -8.40 -15.88 2.73
C PRO A 129 -9.35 -15.03 3.59
N ILE A 130 -9.35 -13.71 3.37
CA ILE A 130 -10.22 -12.78 4.08
C ILE A 130 -11.00 -11.92 3.10
N ASN A 131 -12.26 -11.62 3.44
CA ASN A 131 -13.15 -10.82 2.61
C ASN A 131 -13.27 -9.37 3.12
N GLY A 132 -13.64 -8.45 2.20
CA GLY A 132 -13.86 -7.04 2.54
C GLY A 132 -12.58 -6.19 2.59
N PHE A 133 -11.49 -6.70 2.03
CA PHE A 133 -10.20 -6.03 1.99
C PHE A 133 -9.64 -5.98 0.56
N GLY A 134 -10.18 -5.05 -0.26
CA GLY A 134 -9.89 -5.00 -1.69
C GLY A 134 -10.68 -6.03 -2.49
N GLU A 135 -10.17 -6.42 -3.65
CA GLU A 135 -10.79 -7.44 -4.50
C GLU A 135 -10.49 -8.85 -3.98
N LYS A 136 -9.26 -9.07 -3.52
CA LYS A 136 -8.86 -10.27 -2.76
C LYS A 136 -7.83 -9.89 -1.69
N ALA A 137 -7.86 -10.62 -0.60
CA ALA A 137 -6.83 -10.55 0.44
C ALA A 137 -6.66 -11.89 1.14
N PHE A 138 -5.47 -12.12 1.67
CA PHE A 138 -5.23 -13.20 2.64
C PHE A 138 -4.46 -12.69 3.84
N LEU A 139 -4.73 -13.31 4.96
CA LEU A 139 -4.06 -13.10 6.23
C LEU A 139 -3.06 -14.24 6.45
N LEU A 140 -1.81 -13.89 6.66
CA LEU A 140 -0.76 -14.78 7.17
C LEU A 140 -0.56 -14.48 8.66
N GLU A 141 -0.73 -15.47 9.50
CA GLU A 141 -0.41 -15.40 10.93
C GLU A 141 0.69 -16.39 11.27
N ALA A 142 1.64 -15.98 12.09
CA ALA A 142 2.72 -16.84 12.55
C ALA A 142 3.18 -16.46 13.96
N VAL A 143 3.63 -17.43 14.74
CA VAL A 143 4.32 -17.16 15.99
C VAL A 143 5.71 -16.64 15.66
N THR A 144 5.99 -15.38 15.98
CA THR A 144 7.29 -14.71 15.72
C THR A 144 8.12 -14.53 16.98
N ASP A 145 7.53 -14.75 18.14
CA ASP A 145 8.23 -14.79 19.42
C ASP A 145 7.76 -16.02 20.21
N THR A 146 8.58 -17.06 20.19
CA THR A 146 8.25 -18.33 20.86
C THR A 146 8.28 -18.23 22.38
N LYS A 147 8.97 -17.23 22.96
CA LYS A 147 9.05 -17.03 24.42
C LYS A 147 7.75 -16.48 24.97
N THR A 148 7.16 -15.54 24.27
CA THR A 148 5.90 -14.89 24.68
C THR A 148 4.67 -15.48 23.98
N GLY A 149 4.87 -16.30 22.94
CA GLY A 149 3.79 -16.80 22.08
C GLY A 149 3.18 -15.71 21.20
N PHE A 150 3.85 -14.58 21.02
CA PHE A 150 3.33 -13.48 20.21
C PHE A 150 3.17 -13.89 18.75
N ARG A 151 1.98 -13.62 18.20
CA ARG A 151 1.65 -13.88 16.79
C ARG A 151 1.68 -12.57 16.01
N SER A 152 2.48 -12.55 14.96
CA SER A 152 2.45 -11.48 13.96
C SER A 152 1.40 -11.77 12.89
N ALA A 153 0.87 -10.71 12.30
CA ALA A 153 -0.06 -10.77 11.19
C ALA A 153 0.49 -9.96 10.01
N LEU A 154 0.43 -10.54 8.82
CA LEU A 154 0.68 -9.89 7.55
C LEU A 154 -0.58 -10.08 6.68
N ILE A 155 -1.10 -9.00 6.11
CA ILE A 155 -2.15 -9.10 5.11
C ILE A 155 -1.57 -8.72 3.76
N VAL A 156 -1.77 -9.61 2.78
CA VAL A 156 -1.49 -9.34 1.36
C VAL A 156 -2.82 -9.12 0.66
N PHE A 157 -2.91 -8.11 -0.19
CA PHE A 157 -4.14 -7.70 -0.84
C PHE A 157 -3.90 -7.14 -2.24
N TYR A 158 -4.98 -7.03 -3.03
CA TYR A 158 -4.99 -6.13 -4.17
C TYR A 158 -6.33 -5.40 -4.34
N LYS A 159 -6.27 -4.23 -4.96
CA LYS A 159 -7.41 -3.40 -5.37
C LYS A 159 -7.05 -2.64 -6.64
N GLY A 160 -7.78 -2.82 -7.72
CA GLY A 160 -7.53 -2.16 -9.00
C GLY A 160 -6.11 -2.43 -9.51
N ARG A 161 -5.31 -1.37 -9.62
CA ARG A 161 -3.91 -1.45 -10.06
C ARG A 161 -2.89 -1.39 -8.92
N VAL A 162 -3.33 -1.64 -7.69
CA VAL A 162 -2.46 -1.65 -6.51
C VAL A 162 -2.50 -3.01 -5.86
N ALA A 163 -1.34 -3.66 -5.76
CA ALA A 163 -1.12 -4.82 -4.90
C ALA A 163 -0.23 -4.42 -3.74
N GLY A 164 -0.36 -5.08 -2.60
CA GLY A 164 0.50 -4.75 -1.48
C GLY A 164 0.39 -5.70 -0.31
N SER A 165 1.21 -5.39 0.67
CA SER A 165 1.19 -6.05 1.97
C SER A 165 1.28 -5.04 3.09
N VAL A 166 0.67 -5.38 4.23
CA VAL A 166 0.70 -4.59 5.45
C VAL A 166 0.85 -5.51 6.65
N ALA A 167 1.74 -5.14 7.57
CA ALA A 167 1.88 -5.75 8.88
C ALA A 167 1.95 -4.65 9.94
N ALA A 168 1.18 -4.78 11.01
CA ALA A 168 1.21 -3.84 12.13
C ALA A 168 1.23 -4.63 13.44
N TRP A 169 2.06 -4.18 14.38
CA TRP A 169 2.18 -4.81 15.69
C TRP A 169 2.51 -3.80 16.79
N ASN A 170 2.04 -4.10 17.97
CA ASN A 170 2.41 -3.40 19.20
C ASN A 170 2.28 -4.43 20.34
N LYS A 171 3.39 -5.11 20.64
CA LYS A 171 3.42 -6.20 21.64
C LYS A 171 2.98 -5.68 23.02
N PRO A 172 2.18 -6.41 23.76
CA PRO A 172 1.63 -7.75 23.48
C PRO A 172 0.26 -7.75 22.78
N ARG A 173 -0.20 -6.64 22.21
CA ARG A 173 -1.53 -6.53 21.59
C ARG A 173 -1.65 -7.39 20.33
N SER A 174 -2.89 -7.82 20.02
CA SER A 174 -3.15 -8.57 18.79
C SER A 174 -2.74 -7.80 17.55
N SER A 175 -1.87 -8.38 16.73
CA SER A 175 -1.42 -7.83 15.47
C SER A 175 -2.53 -7.88 14.38
N VAL A 176 -3.42 -8.85 14.42
CA VAL A 176 -4.46 -9.08 13.39
C VAL A 176 -5.39 -7.89 13.23
N GLU A 177 -6.04 -7.47 14.30
CA GLU A 177 -7.03 -6.38 14.24
C GLU A 177 -6.37 -5.03 13.93
N MET A 178 -5.16 -4.82 14.41
CA MET A 178 -4.37 -3.63 14.09
C MET A 178 -4.02 -3.60 12.60
N THR A 179 -3.52 -4.70 12.04
CA THR A 179 -3.20 -4.82 10.62
C THR A 179 -4.44 -4.64 9.72
N LYS A 180 -5.59 -5.20 10.10
CA LYS A 180 -6.87 -4.97 9.40
C LYS A 180 -7.29 -3.50 9.42
N THR A 181 -7.11 -2.82 10.56
CA THR A 181 -7.45 -1.40 10.71
C THR A 181 -6.58 -0.53 9.80
N VAL A 182 -5.28 -0.76 9.78
CA VAL A 182 -4.36 -0.07 8.87
C VAL A 182 -4.72 -0.33 7.42
N LEU A 183 -5.02 -1.58 7.05
CA LEU A 183 -5.41 -1.91 5.67
C LEU A 183 -6.70 -1.21 5.25
N LYS A 184 -7.72 -1.13 6.11
CA LYS A 184 -8.95 -0.35 5.82
C LYS A 184 -8.63 1.11 5.53
N HIS A 185 -7.73 1.72 6.31
CA HIS A 185 -7.28 3.09 6.08
C HIS A 185 -6.56 3.24 4.73
N ILE A 186 -5.65 2.31 4.39
CA ILE A 186 -4.98 2.28 3.08
C ILE A 186 -6.01 2.20 1.96
N LEU A 187 -6.92 1.23 2.01
CA LEU A 187 -7.94 1.00 0.99
C LEU A 187 -8.89 2.19 0.79
N SER A 188 -9.14 2.99 1.82
CA SER A 188 -9.96 4.20 1.72
C SER A 188 -9.27 5.35 0.96
N LYS A 189 -7.94 5.33 0.89
CA LYS A 189 -7.11 6.34 0.21
C LYS A 189 -6.63 5.90 -1.18
N LEU A 190 -6.78 4.62 -1.52
CA LEU A 190 -6.47 4.12 -2.86
C LEU A 190 -7.61 4.44 -3.83
N PRO A 191 -7.28 4.85 -5.08
CA PRO A 191 -8.26 5.12 -6.12
C PRO A 191 -9.08 3.91 -6.52
#